data_a226a7d7408960a13cc2ccceb0598225
#
_entry.id   a226a7d7408960a13cc2ccceb0598225
#
_cell.length_a   1.000
_cell.length_b   1.000
_cell.length_c   1.000
_cell.angle_alpha   90.00
_cell.angle_beta   90.00
_cell.angle_gamma   90.00
#
_symmetry.space_group_name_H-M   'P 1'
#
loop_
_entity.id
_entity.type
_entity.pdbx_description
1 polymer ?
#
loop_
_entity_poly.entity_id
_entity_poly.type
_entity_poly.pdbx_seq_one_letter_code
_entity_poly.pdbx_strand_id
1 'polypeptide(L)'
;MQRAQINELLTKAKELLKGEVTGISYNTWIKDLEIASVDNNEIVLLAQNPVHLDMLESRYLDLIQNTFRFITNVDYTIKIVLEDDKKSGEEVILKDLPVT
;
A
#
# COMPACT_ATOMS: atom_id res chain seq x y z
N MET A 1 -5.57 13.10 7.59
CA MET A 1 -6.29 13.16 6.31
C MET A 1 -7.56 12.36 6.41
N GLN A 2 -8.65 12.89 5.87
CA GLN A 2 -9.92 12.20 5.97
C GLN A 2 -10.02 11.08 4.97
N ARG A 3 -10.89 10.11 5.23
CA ARG A 3 -11.00 8.94 4.37
C ARG A 3 -11.33 9.33 2.91
N ALA A 4 -12.18 10.31 2.70
CA ALA A 4 -12.51 10.72 1.35
C ALA A 4 -11.28 11.27 0.62
N GLN A 5 -10.42 11.99 1.34
CA GLN A 5 -9.22 12.52 0.74
C GLN A 5 -8.22 11.42 0.47
N ILE A 6 -8.18 10.42 1.33
CA ILE A 6 -7.29 9.29 1.13
C ILE A 6 -7.72 8.50 -0.09
N ASN A 7 -9.03 8.30 -0.27
CA ASN A 7 -9.53 7.57 -1.41
C ASN A 7 -9.24 8.32 -2.71
N GLU A 8 -9.37 9.64 -2.68
CA GLU A 8 -9.09 10.43 -3.85
C GLU A 8 -7.60 10.37 -4.19
N LEU A 9 -6.75 10.44 -3.18
CA LEU A 9 -5.32 10.35 -3.39
C LEU A 9 -4.96 9.00 -4.02
N LEU A 10 -5.55 7.93 -3.50
CA LEU A 10 -5.27 6.60 -4.03
C LEU A 10 -5.74 6.48 -5.47
N THR A 11 -6.91 7.03 -5.79
CA THR A 11 -7.43 6.98 -7.15
C THR A 11 -6.49 7.70 -8.12
N LYS A 12 -6.00 8.87 -7.74
CA LYS A 12 -5.10 9.60 -8.58
C LYS A 12 -3.78 8.86 -8.76
N ALA A 13 -3.28 8.27 -7.69
CA ALA A 13 -2.04 7.52 -7.76
C ALA A 13 -2.19 6.34 -8.69
N LYS A 14 -3.32 5.63 -8.61
CA LYS A 14 -3.53 4.47 -9.46
C LYS A 14 -3.64 4.87 -10.92
N GLU A 15 -4.24 6.01 -11.21
CA GLU A 15 -4.34 6.46 -12.58
C GLU A 15 -2.96 6.75 -13.17
N LEU A 16 -2.07 7.35 -12.39
CA LEU A 16 -0.73 7.61 -12.87
C LEU A 16 0.06 6.32 -13.00
N LEU A 17 -0.08 5.42 -12.03
CA LEU A 17 0.64 4.17 -12.09
C LEU A 17 0.20 3.32 -13.27
N LYS A 18 -1.06 3.43 -13.64
CA LYS A 18 -1.57 2.66 -14.76
C LYS A 18 -0.84 3.03 -16.05
N GLY A 19 -0.38 4.25 -16.16
CA GLY A 19 0.39 4.67 -17.32
C GLY A 19 1.86 4.34 -17.25
N GLU A 20 2.34 3.91 -16.05
CA GLU A 20 3.77 3.65 -15.88
C GLU A 20 4.11 2.16 -15.92
N VAL A 21 3.13 1.29 -15.87
CA VAL A 21 3.39 -0.15 -15.87
C VAL A 21 2.52 -0.78 -16.94
N THR A 22 2.76 -2.05 -17.26
CA THR A 22 1.94 -2.73 -18.25
C THR A 22 0.57 -3.01 -17.66
N GLY A 23 -0.39 -3.28 -18.51
CA GLY A 23 -1.74 -3.59 -18.04
C GLY A 23 -1.75 -4.81 -17.15
N ILE A 24 -0.94 -5.81 -17.49
CA ILE A 24 -0.88 -7.02 -16.68
C ILE A 24 -0.29 -6.71 -15.32
N SER A 25 0.77 -5.94 -15.26
CA SER A 25 1.38 -5.58 -13.98
C SER A 25 0.43 -4.74 -13.13
N TYR A 26 -0.29 -3.83 -13.77
CA TYR A 26 -1.24 -3.00 -13.04
C TYR A 26 -2.33 -3.90 -12.43
N ASN A 27 -2.91 -4.75 -13.22
CA ASN A 27 -3.99 -5.60 -12.74
C ASN A 27 -3.54 -6.58 -11.67
N THR A 28 -2.30 -7.03 -11.75
CA THR A 28 -1.79 -8.02 -10.81
C THR A 28 -1.33 -7.39 -9.49
N TRP A 29 -0.66 -6.26 -9.56
CA TRP A 29 0.01 -5.71 -8.37
C TRP A 29 -0.53 -4.40 -7.85
N ILE A 30 -1.08 -3.57 -8.68
CA ILE A 30 -1.48 -2.21 -8.29
C ILE A 30 -2.98 -2.05 -8.09
N LYS A 31 -3.76 -2.72 -8.91
CA LYS A 31 -5.19 -2.52 -8.91
C LYS A 31 -5.83 -2.65 -7.54
N ASP A 32 -5.43 -3.63 -6.77
CA ASP A 32 -6.03 -3.91 -5.47
C ASP A 32 -5.28 -3.28 -4.29
N LEU A 33 -4.37 -2.39 -4.59
CA LEU A 33 -3.62 -1.73 -3.56
C LEU A 33 -4.52 -0.80 -2.77
N GLU A 34 -4.35 -0.76 -1.45
CA GLU A 34 -5.14 0.10 -0.60
C GLU A 34 -4.26 0.89 0.36
N ILE A 35 -4.75 2.03 0.81
CA ILE A 35 -4.04 2.84 1.79
C ILE A 35 -4.66 2.59 3.13
N ALA A 36 -3.85 2.16 4.09
CA ALA A 36 -4.32 1.96 5.46
C ALA A 36 -4.39 3.30 6.20
N SER A 37 -3.39 4.13 6.03
CA SER A 37 -3.37 5.42 6.73
C SER A 37 -2.40 6.37 6.06
N VAL A 38 -2.59 7.65 6.31
CA VAL A 38 -1.69 8.70 5.86
C VAL A 38 -1.43 9.60 7.05
N ASP A 39 -0.17 9.66 7.46
CA ASP A 39 0.20 10.54 8.54
C ASP A 39 1.02 11.67 7.97
N ASN A 40 1.61 12.49 8.82
CA ASN A 40 2.34 13.64 8.34
C ASN A 40 3.38 13.33 7.29
N ASN A 41 4.15 12.32 7.49
CA ASN A 41 5.20 12.00 6.56
C ASN A 41 5.16 10.58 6.06
N GLU A 42 4.14 9.83 6.37
CA GLU A 42 4.12 8.42 6.04
C GLU A 42 2.81 7.97 5.44
N ILE A 43 2.88 7.18 4.40
CA ILE A 43 1.72 6.53 3.82
C ILE A 43 1.89 5.05 4.04
N VAL A 44 0.90 4.41 4.66
CA VAL A 44 0.94 2.97 4.91
C VAL A 44 0.02 2.30 3.92
N LEU A 45 0.57 1.40 3.13
CA LEU A 45 -0.18 0.66 2.12
C LEU A 45 -0.42 -0.76 2.59
N LEU A 46 -1.50 -1.36 2.11
CA LEU A 46 -1.82 -2.72 2.47
C LEU A 46 -1.54 -3.64 1.30
N ALA A 47 -0.77 -4.70 1.56
CA ALA A 47 -0.55 -5.76 0.59
C ALA A 47 -1.44 -6.91 0.99
N GLN A 48 -1.89 -7.69 0.03
CA GLN A 48 -2.88 -8.71 0.29
C GLN A 48 -2.29 -10.04 0.72
N ASN A 49 -1.06 -10.27 0.39
CA ASN A 49 -0.38 -11.52 0.76
C ASN A 49 1.13 -11.30 0.68
N PRO A 50 1.93 -12.24 1.16
CA PRO A 50 3.39 -12.06 1.19
C PRO A 50 4.02 -11.84 -0.18
N VAL A 51 3.48 -12.45 -1.22
CA VAL A 51 4.02 -12.29 -2.55
C VAL A 51 3.75 -10.85 -3.03
N HIS A 52 2.55 -10.35 -2.77
CA HIS A 52 2.20 -8.99 -3.14
C HIS A 52 3.10 -7.99 -2.40
N LEU A 53 3.31 -8.23 -1.11
CA LEU A 53 4.19 -7.38 -0.32
C LEU A 53 5.59 -7.36 -0.90
N ASP A 54 6.13 -8.51 -1.20
CA ASP A 54 7.48 -8.61 -1.71
C ASP A 54 7.62 -7.90 -3.06
N MET A 55 6.66 -8.06 -3.94
CA MET A 55 6.71 -7.40 -5.24
C MET A 55 6.62 -5.89 -5.10
N LEU A 56 5.75 -5.42 -4.22
CA LEU A 56 5.61 -3.99 -4.04
C LEU A 56 6.90 -3.40 -3.48
N GLU A 57 7.50 -4.07 -2.52
CA GLU A 57 8.72 -3.56 -1.92
C GLU A 57 9.94 -3.66 -2.81
N SER A 58 10.04 -4.72 -3.58
CA SER A 58 11.26 -4.91 -4.35
C SER A 58 11.20 -4.30 -5.73
N ARG A 59 10.01 -4.12 -6.29
CA ARG A 59 9.93 -3.60 -7.65
C ARG A 59 9.20 -2.29 -7.80
N TYR A 60 8.22 -2.03 -6.96
CA TYR A 60 7.35 -0.89 -7.18
C TYR A 60 7.46 0.22 -6.15
N LEU A 61 8.26 0.02 -5.10
CA LEU A 61 8.33 0.99 -4.03
C LEU A 61 8.74 2.38 -4.50
N ASP A 62 9.79 2.44 -5.30
CA ASP A 62 10.29 3.73 -5.77
C ASP A 62 9.28 4.39 -6.68
N LEU A 63 8.64 3.62 -7.54
CA LEU A 63 7.65 4.16 -8.44
C LEU A 63 6.46 4.69 -7.66
N ILE A 64 6.01 3.95 -6.65
CA ILE A 64 4.89 4.37 -5.84
C ILE A 64 5.25 5.64 -5.08
N GLN A 65 6.44 5.68 -4.50
CA GLN A 65 6.87 6.85 -3.75
C GLN A 65 6.94 8.08 -4.64
N ASN A 66 7.49 7.93 -5.84
CA ASN A 66 7.59 9.04 -6.76
C ASN A 66 6.21 9.51 -7.22
N THR A 67 5.27 8.58 -7.36
CA THR A 67 3.93 8.92 -7.78
C THR A 67 3.22 9.76 -6.71
N PHE A 68 3.33 9.36 -5.44
CA PHE A 68 2.71 10.13 -4.39
C PHE A 68 3.38 11.49 -4.24
N ARG A 69 4.70 11.54 -4.43
CA ARG A 69 5.38 12.81 -4.35
C ARG A 69 4.94 13.74 -5.48
N PHE A 70 4.73 13.19 -6.66
CA PHE A 70 4.28 13.98 -7.78
C PHE A 70 2.89 14.59 -7.52
N ILE A 71 1.99 13.79 -6.94
CA ILE A 71 0.63 14.24 -6.70
C ILE A 71 0.56 15.26 -5.57
N THR A 72 1.29 14.98 -4.47
CA THR A 72 1.13 15.78 -3.26
C THR A 72 2.23 16.82 -3.06
N ASN A 73 3.31 16.68 -3.79
CA ASN A 73 4.48 17.53 -3.66
C ASN A 73 5.09 17.38 -2.26
N VAL A 74 4.85 16.26 -1.60
CA VAL A 74 5.40 15.95 -0.29
C VAL A 74 6.16 14.63 -0.40
N ASP A 75 7.30 14.56 0.25
CA ASP A 75 8.16 13.39 0.17
C ASP A 75 7.78 12.40 1.25
N TYR A 76 6.72 11.66 1.04
CA TYR A 76 6.25 10.69 2.02
C TYR A 76 7.15 9.46 2.07
N THR A 77 7.27 8.90 3.27
CA THR A 77 7.86 7.58 3.43
C THR A 77 6.75 6.58 3.18
N ILE A 78 7.02 5.58 2.36
CA ILE A 78 6.02 4.57 2.04
C ILE A 78 6.31 3.31 2.84
N LYS A 79 5.33 2.87 3.60
CA LYS A 79 5.46 1.65 4.36
C LYS A 79 4.41 0.69 3.85
N ILE A 80 4.76 -0.57 3.65
CA ILE A 80 3.83 -1.56 3.13
C ILE A 80 3.70 -2.67 4.15
N VAL A 81 2.48 -3.00 4.52
CA VAL A 81 2.24 -4.05 5.50
C VAL A 81 1.22 -5.02 4.94
N LEU A 82 1.17 -6.19 5.51
CA LEU A 82 0.19 -7.18 5.08
C LEU A 82 -1.14 -6.84 5.72
N GLU A 83 -2.19 -7.03 4.98
CA GLU A 83 -3.51 -6.77 5.50
C GLU A 83 -3.78 -7.65 6.70
N ASP A 84 -3.33 -8.90 6.66
CA ASP A 84 -3.51 -9.79 7.77
C ASP A 84 -2.75 -9.33 8.99
N ASP A 85 -1.57 -8.80 8.83
CA ASP A 85 -0.80 -8.32 9.96
C ASP A 85 -1.54 -7.21 10.65
N LYS A 86 -2.19 -6.37 9.92
CA LYS A 86 -2.87 -5.28 10.52
C LYS A 86 -4.05 -5.77 11.33
N LYS A 87 -4.75 -6.78 10.87
CA LYS A 87 -5.83 -7.32 11.62
C LYS A 87 -5.35 -8.15 12.72
N SER A 88 -4.36 -8.95 12.45
CA SER A 88 -3.96 -9.90 13.45
C SER A 88 -3.19 -9.29 14.54
N GLY A 89 -2.81 -8.07 14.45
CA GLY A 89 -2.16 -7.45 15.55
C GLY A 89 -2.96 -7.68 16.79
N GLU A 90 -4.25 -7.88 16.64
CA GLU A 90 -5.03 -8.08 17.75
C GLU A 90 -5.25 -9.48 18.02
N GLU A 91 -5.24 -10.35 17.08
CA GLU A 91 -5.50 -11.68 17.34
C GLU A 91 -4.35 -12.51 17.53
N VAL A 92 -3.23 -12.12 17.09
CA VAL A 92 -2.07 -12.92 17.27
C VAL A 92 -2.01 -13.49 18.61
N ILE A 93 -2.35 -12.79 19.56
CA ILE A 93 -2.26 -13.27 20.84
C ILE A 93 -3.00 -14.50 21.02
N LEU A 94 -4.06 -14.67 20.39
CA LEU A 94 -4.79 -15.78 20.55
C LEU A 94 -4.30 -16.86 19.80
N LYS A 95 -4.06 -16.76 18.64
CA LYS A 95 -3.71 -17.81 17.88
C LYS A 95 -2.47 -18.34 18.15
N ASP A 96 -1.58 -17.62 18.44
CA ASP A 96 -0.38 -18.14 18.69
C ASP A 96 -0.34 -19.10 19.61
N LEU A 97 -1.01 -18.95 20.47
CA LEU A 97 -0.96 -19.81 21.45
C LEU A 97 -1.25 -21.10 21.13
N PRO A 98 -2.12 -21.26 20.61
CA PRO A 98 -2.60 -22.52 20.49
C PRO A 98 -1.73 -23.32 19.86
N VAL A 99 -1.39 -22.99 19.32
CA VAL A 99 -0.76 -23.68 18.77
C VAL A 99 0.05 -24.21 19.24
N THR A 100 -0.02 -24.00 19.70
CA THR A 100 0.70 -24.31 20.16
C THR A 100 1.05 -24.78 20.16
#